data_6996253c09d8a218a3f4d9d3edb0d9a5
#
_entry.id   6996253c09d8a218a3f4d9d3edb0d9a5
#
_cell.length_a   1.000
_cell.length_b   1.000
_cell.length_c   1.000
_cell.angle_alpha   90.00
_cell.angle_beta   90.00
_cell.angle_gamma   90.00
#
_symmetry.space_group_name_H-M   'P 1'
#
loop_
_entity.id
_entity.type
_entity.pdbx_description
1 polymer ?
#
loop_
_entity_poly.entity_id
_entity_poly.type
_entity_poly.pdbx_seq_one_letter_code
_entity_poly.pdbx_strand_id
1 'polypeptide(L)'
;MAKMLKDALKTIEKYKSITPHYGELLDILGEILILREEYRRKMKKVIFPIDEGLMEKKIFGGLPLIDFSTGTFDLTEPKEYFTALLEIAEKRAPGETKEVLQMIQDGNFNYEKMISDSFNSLQDDDIAEGIDDDVIDLVDLFLEESLRPALEKVVEKYGKSVAKAGWTEGYCPICGKEPKIGEIREEEGRRFLFCTQCGFEWRFMRIKCPFCGNEEQQTLAYFSIEGEEKYRVDVCNECKRYIKTVDFRETKEEANLDVEDIATLHLDMLANEEGYD
;
A
#
# COMPACT_ATOMS: atom_id res chain seq x y z
N MET A 1 -8.48 -11.84 -11.68
CA MET A 1 -8.83 -11.26 -10.38
C MET A 1 -9.34 -12.27 -9.38
N ALA A 2 -10.43 -13.02 -9.60
CA ALA A 2 -10.77 -14.14 -8.70
C ALA A 2 -9.62 -15.16 -8.51
N LYS A 3 -8.77 -15.32 -9.51
CA LYS A 3 -7.54 -16.11 -9.41
C LYS A 3 -6.54 -15.44 -8.47
N MET A 4 -6.30 -14.12 -8.58
CA MET A 4 -5.36 -13.39 -7.72
C MET A 4 -5.76 -13.48 -6.24
N LEU A 5 -7.03 -13.26 -5.89
CA LEU A 5 -7.50 -13.43 -4.53
C LEU A 5 -7.28 -14.87 -4.03
N LYS A 6 -7.62 -15.88 -4.85
CA LYS A 6 -7.41 -17.28 -4.48
C LYS A 6 -5.93 -17.60 -4.25
N ASP A 7 -5.05 -17.05 -5.09
CA ASP A 7 -3.60 -17.24 -4.97
C ASP A 7 -3.10 -16.51 -3.69
N ALA A 8 -3.57 -15.30 -3.40
CA ALA A 8 -3.26 -14.58 -2.15
C ALA A 8 -3.67 -15.38 -0.91
N LEU A 9 -4.91 -15.88 -0.85
CA LEU A 9 -5.40 -16.67 0.28
C LEU A 9 -4.60 -17.98 0.45
N LYS A 10 -4.18 -18.61 -0.65
CA LYS A 10 -3.30 -19.77 -0.59
C LYS A 10 -1.91 -19.41 -0.03
N THR A 11 -1.38 -18.25 -0.40
CA THR A 11 -0.11 -17.75 0.12
C THR A 11 -0.22 -17.43 1.62
N ILE A 12 -1.32 -16.85 2.07
CA ILE A 12 -1.62 -16.62 3.49
C ILE A 12 -1.57 -17.94 4.27
N GLU A 13 -2.29 -18.97 3.83
CA GLU A 13 -2.30 -20.28 4.52
C GLU A 13 -0.91 -20.91 4.57
N LYS A 14 -0.09 -20.73 3.53
CA LYS A 14 1.30 -21.16 3.53
C LYS A 14 2.10 -20.44 4.61
N TYR A 15 2.03 -19.09 4.67
CA TYR A 15 2.78 -18.32 5.67
C TYR A 15 2.32 -18.59 7.10
N LYS A 16 1.04 -18.79 7.35
CA LYS A 16 0.54 -19.20 8.67
C LYS A 16 1.18 -20.48 9.18
N SER A 17 1.55 -21.39 8.28
CA SER A 17 2.25 -22.63 8.65
C SER A 17 3.76 -22.44 8.88
N ILE A 18 4.37 -21.44 8.23
CA ILE A 18 5.82 -21.15 8.32
C ILE A 18 6.11 -20.19 9.48
N THR A 19 5.28 -19.15 9.61
CA THR A 19 5.40 -18.08 10.61
C THR A 19 4.12 -17.97 11.46
N PRO A 20 3.85 -18.94 12.37
CA PRO A 20 2.59 -18.97 13.11
C PRO A 20 2.32 -17.74 13.99
N HIS A 21 3.35 -17.02 14.38
CA HIS A 21 3.23 -15.78 15.16
C HIS A 21 2.57 -14.63 14.37
N TYR A 22 2.59 -14.68 13.04
CA TYR A 22 1.84 -13.74 12.19
C TYR A 22 0.45 -14.26 11.80
N GLY A 23 0.04 -15.42 12.32
CA GLY A 23 -1.20 -16.09 11.92
C GLY A 23 -2.43 -15.21 12.03
N GLU A 24 -2.56 -14.45 13.12
CA GLU A 24 -3.69 -13.55 13.34
C GLU A 24 -3.70 -12.37 12.36
N LEU A 25 -2.55 -11.73 12.13
CA LEU A 25 -2.43 -10.64 11.16
C LEU A 25 -2.73 -11.12 9.74
N LEU A 26 -2.26 -12.31 9.39
CA LEU A 26 -2.54 -12.93 8.09
C LEU A 26 -4.02 -13.30 7.93
N ASP A 27 -4.70 -13.69 8.99
CA ASP A 27 -6.16 -13.92 8.97
C ASP A 27 -6.91 -12.61 8.74
N ILE A 28 -6.52 -11.52 9.43
CA ILE A 28 -7.09 -10.19 9.21
C ILE A 28 -6.88 -9.74 7.75
N LEU A 29 -5.66 -9.87 7.25
CA LEU A 29 -5.36 -9.57 5.84
C LEU A 29 -6.26 -10.37 4.90
N GLY A 30 -6.46 -11.66 5.16
CA GLY A 30 -7.34 -12.52 4.36
C GLY A 30 -8.79 -12.01 4.33
N GLU A 31 -9.33 -11.58 5.48
CA GLU A 31 -10.66 -10.99 5.58
C GLU A 31 -10.75 -9.66 4.80
N ILE A 32 -9.73 -8.79 4.93
CA ILE A 32 -9.64 -7.53 4.19
C ILE A 32 -9.59 -7.79 2.68
N LEU A 33 -8.78 -8.72 2.20
CA LEU A 33 -8.66 -9.05 0.77
C LEU A 33 -9.97 -9.58 0.18
N ILE A 34 -10.70 -10.38 0.94
CA ILE A 34 -12.04 -10.88 0.53
C ILE A 34 -13.02 -9.71 0.42
N LEU A 35 -13.08 -8.86 1.44
CA LEU A 35 -13.96 -7.71 1.48
C LEU A 35 -13.61 -6.69 0.39
N ARG A 36 -12.30 -6.42 0.18
CA ARG A 36 -11.78 -5.56 -0.90
C ARG A 36 -12.28 -6.01 -2.27
N GLU A 37 -12.17 -7.31 -2.56
CA GLU A 37 -12.63 -7.86 -3.84
C GLU A 37 -14.16 -7.74 -4.02
N GLU A 38 -14.93 -7.87 -2.93
CA GLU A 38 -16.37 -7.68 -2.95
C GLU A 38 -16.73 -6.25 -3.33
N TYR A 39 -16.17 -5.26 -2.64
CA TYR A 39 -16.40 -3.83 -2.91
C TYR A 39 -15.90 -3.43 -4.29
N ARG A 40 -14.73 -3.88 -4.69
CA ARG A 40 -14.19 -3.65 -6.02
C ARG A 40 -15.12 -4.16 -7.13
N ARG A 41 -15.81 -5.28 -6.92
CA ARG A 41 -16.81 -5.80 -7.89
C ARG A 41 -18.10 -4.97 -7.91
N LYS A 42 -18.50 -4.41 -6.79
CA LYS A 42 -19.66 -3.52 -6.70
C LYS A 42 -19.43 -2.20 -7.43
N MET A 43 -18.21 -1.65 -7.32
CA MET A 43 -17.82 -0.40 -7.98
C MET A 43 -17.87 -0.52 -9.50
N LYS A 44 -18.75 0.26 -10.14
CA LYS A 44 -18.96 0.22 -11.59
C LYS A 44 -18.17 1.28 -12.36
N LYS A 45 -17.72 2.32 -11.68
CA LYS A 45 -17.09 3.50 -12.30
C LYS A 45 -15.78 3.84 -11.62
N VAL A 46 -14.87 4.45 -12.38
CA VAL A 46 -13.74 5.19 -11.81
C VAL A 46 -14.29 6.46 -11.19
N ILE A 47 -14.08 6.66 -9.90
CA ILE A 47 -14.58 7.83 -9.15
C ILE A 47 -13.65 9.04 -9.25
N PHE A 48 -12.40 8.81 -9.64
CA PHE A 48 -11.37 9.86 -9.76
C PHE A 48 -11.45 10.52 -11.13
N PRO A 49 -11.51 11.86 -11.22
CA PRO A 49 -11.48 12.58 -12.48
C PRO A 49 -10.09 12.49 -13.10
N ILE A 50 -9.97 11.79 -14.24
CA ILE A 50 -8.71 11.63 -14.95
C ILE A 50 -8.88 12.22 -16.34
N ASP A 51 -8.10 13.26 -16.64
CA ASP A 51 -8.02 13.83 -17.99
C ASP A 51 -7.09 12.98 -18.85
N GLU A 52 -7.69 12.15 -19.71
CA GLU A 52 -6.94 11.26 -20.61
C GLU A 52 -6.05 12.05 -21.59
N GLY A 53 -6.43 13.30 -21.94
CA GLY A 53 -5.63 14.17 -22.82
C GLY A 53 -4.37 14.72 -22.17
N LEU A 54 -4.33 14.76 -20.84
CA LEU A 54 -3.17 15.23 -20.07
C LEU A 54 -2.32 14.11 -19.49
N MET A 55 -2.75 12.84 -19.59
CA MET A 55 -2.11 11.71 -18.96
C MET A 55 -0.62 11.60 -19.29
N GLU A 56 -0.25 11.61 -20.57
CA GLU A 56 1.15 11.51 -20.99
C GLU A 56 1.99 12.69 -20.47
N LYS A 57 1.42 13.91 -20.49
CA LYS A 57 2.10 15.11 -19.99
C LYS A 57 2.33 15.04 -18.48
N LYS A 58 1.34 14.57 -17.72
CA LYS A 58 1.48 14.34 -16.27
C LYS A 58 2.61 13.35 -15.98
N ILE A 59 2.57 12.19 -16.60
CA ILE A 59 3.58 11.13 -16.41
C ILE A 59 4.98 11.62 -16.79
N PHE A 60 5.12 12.28 -17.94
CA PHE A 60 6.41 12.85 -18.37
C PHE A 60 6.91 13.96 -17.43
N GLY A 61 6.01 14.73 -16.84
CA GLY A 61 6.32 15.77 -15.86
C GLY A 61 6.51 15.28 -14.43
N GLY A 62 6.52 13.96 -14.18
CA GLY A 62 6.65 13.39 -12.83
C GLY A 62 5.38 13.60 -11.96
N LEU A 63 4.22 13.85 -12.56
CA LEU A 63 2.98 14.05 -11.80
C LEU A 63 2.12 12.78 -11.83
N PRO A 64 1.64 12.31 -10.67
CA PRO A 64 0.72 11.18 -10.60
C PRO A 64 -0.56 11.44 -11.39
N LEU A 65 -1.21 10.36 -11.79
CA LEU A 65 -2.42 10.43 -12.59
C LEU A 65 -3.58 11.07 -11.80
N ILE A 66 -3.73 10.66 -10.53
CA ILE A 66 -4.73 11.22 -9.60
C ILE A 66 -4.10 12.39 -8.86
N ASP A 67 -4.84 13.47 -8.77
CA ASP A 67 -4.51 14.62 -7.94
C ASP A 67 -5.55 14.73 -6.84
N PHE A 68 -5.15 14.36 -5.63
CA PHE A 68 -6.05 14.38 -4.47
C PHE A 68 -6.32 15.80 -3.95
N SER A 69 -5.49 16.78 -4.30
CA SER A 69 -5.64 18.16 -3.83
C SER A 69 -6.74 18.96 -4.55
N THR A 70 -7.10 18.55 -5.75
CA THR A 70 -7.99 19.36 -6.63
C THR A 70 -9.38 18.77 -6.83
N GLY A 71 -9.68 17.58 -6.30
CA GLY A 71 -10.85 16.83 -6.69
C GLY A 71 -11.92 16.71 -5.61
N THR A 72 -13.17 16.93 -6.00
CA THR A 72 -14.31 16.35 -5.30
C THR A 72 -14.53 14.96 -5.87
N PHE A 73 -14.35 13.94 -5.04
CA PHE A 73 -14.56 12.53 -5.39
C PHE A 73 -15.90 12.06 -4.84
N ASP A 74 -16.52 11.10 -5.53
CA ASP A 74 -17.66 10.39 -4.96
C ASP A 74 -17.13 9.34 -3.97
N LEU A 75 -17.08 9.70 -2.70
CA LEU A 75 -16.56 8.85 -1.62
C LEU A 75 -17.63 7.96 -0.98
N THR A 76 -18.83 7.85 -1.55
CA THR A 76 -19.94 7.05 -1.00
C THR A 76 -19.55 5.59 -0.83
N GLU A 77 -19.11 4.93 -1.90
CA GLU A 77 -18.70 3.52 -1.85
C GLU A 77 -17.42 3.29 -1.01
N PRO A 78 -16.37 4.14 -1.07
CA PRO A 78 -15.24 4.07 -0.15
C PRO A 78 -15.64 4.18 1.33
N LYS A 79 -16.56 5.08 1.69
CA LYS A 79 -17.06 5.23 3.06
C LYS A 79 -17.81 3.99 3.56
N GLU A 80 -18.63 3.38 2.70
CA GLU A 80 -19.29 2.11 3.02
C GLU A 80 -18.26 1.01 3.27
N TYR A 81 -17.20 0.95 2.46
CA TYR A 81 -16.13 -0.01 2.64
C TYR A 81 -15.33 0.26 3.92
N PHE A 82 -15.03 1.52 4.24
CA PHE A 82 -14.40 1.90 5.51
C PHE A 82 -15.20 1.41 6.72
N THR A 83 -16.52 1.62 6.72
CA THR A 83 -17.38 1.12 7.78
C THR A 83 -17.32 -0.41 7.92
N ALA A 84 -17.29 -1.12 6.80
CA ALA A 84 -17.18 -2.58 6.81
C ALA A 84 -15.81 -3.08 7.29
N LEU A 85 -14.73 -2.32 7.05
CA LEU A 85 -13.40 -2.61 7.63
C LEU A 85 -13.41 -2.46 9.15
N LEU A 86 -14.05 -1.41 9.69
CA LEU A 86 -14.21 -1.23 11.14
C LEU A 86 -14.98 -2.39 11.78
N GLU A 87 -15.95 -2.98 11.08
CA GLU A 87 -16.66 -4.18 11.58
C GLU A 87 -15.76 -5.42 11.69
N ILE A 88 -14.72 -5.52 10.84
CA ILE A 88 -13.68 -6.56 10.97
C ILE A 88 -12.85 -6.31 12.24
N ALA A 89 -12.42 -5.06 12.44
CA ALA A 89 -11.63 -4.70 13.62
C ALA A 89 -12.41 -4.84 14.92
N GLU A 90 -13.70 -4.47 14.96
CA GLU A 90 -14.55 -4.59 16.14
C GLU A 90 -14.63 -6.03 16.68
N LYS A 91 -14.58 -7.02 15.80
CA LYS A 91 -14.59 -8.43 16.20
C LYS A 91 -13.34 -8.84 16.98
N ARG A 92 -12.22 -8.12 16.81
CA ARG A 92 -10.90 -8.45 17.36
C ARG A 92 -10.46 -7.48 18.46
N ALA A 93 -10.78 -6.20 18.30
CA ALA A 93 -10.46 -5.13 19.23
C ALA A 93 -11.73 -4.28 19.51
N PRO A 94 -12.74 -4.85 20.23
CA PRO A 94 -14.03 -4.19 20.40
C PRO A 94 -13.98 -2.91 21.25
N GLY A 95 -12.93 -2.73 22.06
CA GLY A 95 -12.74 -1.51 22.86
C GLY A 95 -12.34 -0.31 22.01
N GLU A 96 -11.38 -0.51 21.12
CA GLU A 96 -10.72 0.54 20.33
C GLU A 96 -11.60 1.04 19.18
N THR A 97 -12.33 0.15 18.51
CA THR A 97 -13.18 0.49 17.37
C THR A 97 -14.55 1.06 17.74
N LYS A 98 -15.02 0.81 18.97
CA LYS A 98 -16.33 1.23 19.41
C LYS A 98 -16.53 2.74 19.38
N GLU A 99 -15.53 3.50 19.77
CA GLU A 99 -15.58 4.97 19.78
C GLU A 99 -15.70 5.53 18.37
N VAL A 100 -14.93 5.01 17.42
CA VAL A 100 -14.98 5.42 16.01
C VAL A 100 -16.34 5.08 15.40
N LEU A 101 -16.85 3.87 15.63
CA LEU A 101 -18.17 3.47 15.16
C LEU A 101 -19.28 4.35 15.74
N GLN A 102 -19.17 4.74 17.03
CA GLN A 102 -20.13 5.64 17.67
C GLN A 102 -20.04 7.05 17.03
N MET A 103 -18.84 7.58 16.78
CA MET A 103 -18.66 8.87 16.10
C MET A 103 -19.27 8.88 14.70
N ILE A 104 -19.16 7.77 13.96
CA ILE A 104 -19.79 7.60 12.64
C ILE A 104 -21.31 7.61 12.75
N GLN A 105 -21.87 6.87 13.71
CA GLN A 105 -23.32 6.79 13.96
C GLN A 105 -23.90 8.14 14.38
N ASP A 106 -23.17 8.90 15.19
CA ASP A 106 -23.58 10.20 15.69
C ASP A 106 -23.37 11.34 14.64
N GLY A 107 -22.77 11.01 13.48
CA GLY A 107 -22.46 11.99 12.42
C GLY A 107 -21.29 12.93 12.76
N ASN A 108 -20.51 12.62 13.78
CA ASN A 108 -19.35 13.41 14.23
C ASN A 108 -18.05 13.01 13.52
N PHE A 109 -18.07 11.95 12.71
CA PHE A 109 -16.93 11.48 11.92
C PHE A 109 -16.98 12.05 10.49
N ASN A 110 -16.11 12.98 10.18
CA ASN A 110 -16.03 13.57 8.85
C ASN A 110 -15.03 12.79 7.96
N TYR A 111 -15.50 11.69 7.37
CA TYR A 111 -14.70 10.82 6.51
C TYR A 111 -14.07 11.58 5.34
N GLU A 112 -14.82 12.47 4.69
CA GLU A 112 -14.36 13.25 3.54
C GLU A 112 -13.20 14.18 3.92
N LYS A 113 -13.28 14.83 5.09
CA LYS A 113 -12.19 15.65 5.62
C LYS A 113 -10.95 14.80 5.91
N MET A 114 -11.09 13.67 6.59
CA MET A 114 -9.97 12.81 6.94
C MET A 114 -9.26 12.25 5.71
N ILE A 115 -10.00 11.84 4.66
CA ILE A 115 -9.39 11.46 3.38
C ILE A 115 -8.62 12.63 2.77
N SER A 116 -9.18 13.85 2.77
CA SER A 116 -8.50 15.02 2.24
C SER A 116 -7.21 15.33 2.99
N ASP A 117 -7.23 15.28 4.30
CA ASP A 117 -6.10 15.59 5.17
C ASP A 117 -4.98 14.55 5.03
N SER A 118 -5.33 13.26 4.96
CA SER A 118 -4.40 12.13 4.72
C SER A 118 -3.59 12.27 3.42
N PHE A 119 -4.14 12.92 2.38
CA PHE A 119 -3.44 13.13 1.11
C PHE A 119 -2.78 14.50 0.96
N ASN A 120 -3.17 15.48 1.76
CA ASN A 120 -2.61 16.84 1.67
C ASN A 120 -1.43 17.08 2.62
N SER A 121 -1.00 16.07 3.39
CA SER A 121 0.05 16.19 4.43
C SER A 121 -0.22 17.31 5.45
N LEU A 122 -1.46 17.77 5.53
CA LEU A 122 -1.92 18.68 6.57
C LEU A 122 -2.36 17.80 7.74
N GLN A 123 -1.40 17.36 8.55
CA GLN A 123 -1.70 16.86 9.88
C GLN A 123 -2.24 18.07 10.69
N ASP A 124 -3.53 18.26 10.66
CA ASP A 124 -4.19 19.08 11.65
C ASP A 124 -4.19 18.28 12.95
N ASP A 125 -3.41 18.72 13.92
CA ASP A 125 -3.34 18.15 15.28
C ASP A 125 -4.72 18.15 16.00
N ASP A 126 -5.72 18.80 15.41
CA ASP A 126 -7.07 18.97 15.96
C ASP A 126 -7.97 17.71 15.89
N ILE A 127 -7.58 16.64 15.17
CA ILE A 127 -8.43 15.44 15.04
C ILE A 127 -8.24 14.47 16.22
N ALA A 128 -7.15 14.59 16.94
CA ALA A 128 -6.69 13.64 17.94
C ALA A 128 -7.03 13.99 19.40
N GLU A 129 -7.69 15.10 19.69
CA GLU A 129 -8.06 15.40 21.09
C GLU A 129 -9.03 14.35 21.65
N GLY A 130 -8.46 13.38 22.36
CA GLY A 130 -9.20 12.38 23.15
C GLY A 130 -9.31 10.99 22.55
N ILE A 131 -8.67 10.71 21.42
CA ILE A 131 -8.58 9.35 20.84
C ILE A 131 -7.19 8.76 21.19
N ASP A 132 -7.13 7.47 21.54
CA ASP A 132 -5.90 6.74 21.80
C ASP A 132 -5.05 6.64 20.52
N ASP A 133 -3.71 6.78 20.63
CA ASP A 133 -2.80 6.74 19.48
C ASP A 133 -2.95 5.45 18.65
N ASP A 134 -3.11 4.29 19.33
CA ASP A 134 -3.32 2.99 18.66
C ASP A 134 -4.61 2.96 17.82
N VAL A 135 -5.64 3.69 18.26
CA VAL A 135 -6.92 3.83 17.51
C VAL A 135 -6.75 4.74 16.31
N ILE A 136 -5.94 5.79 16.43
CA ILE A 136 -5.63 6.71 15.32
C ILE A 136 -4.92 5.95 14.23
N ASP A 137 -3.89 5.17 14.54
CA ASP A 137 -3.13 4.37 13.58
C ASP A 137 -4.03 3.37 12.83
N LEU A 138 -4.96 2.73 13.53
CA LEU A 138 -5.94 1.81 12.93
C LEU A 138 -6.90 2.54 11.98
N VAL A 139 -7.38 3.71 12.37
CA VAL A 139 -8.26 4.55 11.54
C VAL A 139 -7.54 4.98 10.28
N ASP A 140 -6.31 5.44 10.38
CA ASP A 140 -5.50 5.89 9.24
C ASP A 140 -5.24 4.73 8.27
N LEU A 141 -4.89 3.55 8.78
CA LEU A 141 -4.74 2.35 7.98
C LEU A 141 -6.02 2.03 7.19
N PHE A 142 -7.18 2.10 7.84
CA PHE A 142 -8.45 1.80 7.19
C PHE A 142 -8.95 2.92 6.27
N LEU A 143 -8.61 4.17 6.54
CA LEU A 143 -8.85 5.28 5.62
C LEU A 143 -8.10 5.06 4.30
N GLU A 144 -6.81 4.73 4.38
CA GLU A 144 -6.01 4.40 3.20
C GLU A 144 -6.57 3.18 2.47
N GLU A 145 -6.83 2.08 3.18
CA GLU A 145 -7.39 0.85 2.61
C GLU A 145 -8.78 1.09 1.97
N SER A 146 -9.59 2.00 2.52
CA SER A 146 -10.94 2.27 2.01
C SER A 146 -10.97 2.78 0.58
N LEU A 147 -9.92 3.44 0.12
CA LEU A 147 -9.77 3.90 -1.26
C LEU A 147 -9.24 2.81 -2.21
N ARG A 148 -8.67 1.74 -1.68
CA ARG A 148 -8.00 0.70 -2.46
C ARG A 148 -8.87 0.11 -3.57
N PRO A 149 -10.14 -0.32 -3.34
CA PRO A 149 -10.99 -0.87 -4.40
C PRO A 149 -11.21 0.12 -5.56
N ALA A 150 -11.39 1.41 -5.24
CA ALA A 150 -11.60 2.45 -6.23
C ALA A 150 -10.31 2.76 -7.02
N LEU A 151 -9.18 2.77 -6.36
CA LEU A 151 -7.86 2.96 -6.98
C LEU A 151 -7.49 1.79 -7.89
N GLU A 152 -7.82 0.56 -7.51
CA GLU A 152 -7.62 -0.61 -8.37
C GLU A 152 -8.43 -0.53 -9.67
N LYS A 153 -9.61 0.14 -9.67
CA LYS A 153 -10.34 0.43 -10.92
C LYS A 153 -9.59 1.38 -11.84
N VAL A 154 -8.86 2.34 -11.28
CA VAL A 154 -7.97 3.21 -12.06
C VAL A 154 -6.82 2.40 -12.67
N VAL A 155 -6.20 1.53 -11.86
CA VAL A 155 -5.14 0.62 -12.32
C VAL A 155 -5.64 -0.31 -13.43
N GLU A 156 -6.82 -0.89 -13.30
CA GLU A 156 -7.44 -1.71 -14.33
C GLU A 156 -7.59 -0.98 -15.67
N LYS A 157 -8.05 0.27 -15.61
CA LYS A 157 -8.34 1.06 -16.81
C LYS A 157 -7.07 1.65 -17.44
N TYR A 158 -6.19 2.21 -16.65
CA TYR A 158 -5.07 3.04 -17.13
C TYR A 158 -3.69 2.43 -16.93
N GLY A 159 -3.54 1.41 -16.09
CA GLY A 159 -2.24 0.87 -15.69
C GLY A 159 -1.36 0.44 -16.87
N LYS A 160 -1.94 -0.16 -17.92
CA LYS A 160 -1.17 -0.56 -19.11
C LYS A 160 -0.61 0.64 -19.89
N SER A 161 -1.33 1.75 -19.94
CA SER A 161 -0.88 2.98 -20.61
C SER A 161 0.20 3.67 -19.78
N VAL A 162 0.00 3.74 -18.47
CA VAL A 162 0.97 4.31 -17.52
C VAL A 162 2.28 3.52 -17.52
N ALA A 163 2.23 2.18 -17.51
CA ALA A 163 3.43 1.34 -17.55
C ALA A 163 4.31 1.56 -18.80
N LYS A 164 3.69 2.00 -19.91
CA LYS A 164 4.40 2.31 -21.19
C LYS A 164 4.93 3.73 -21.26
N ALA A 165 4.48 4.62 -20.40
CA ALA A 165 4.77 6.05 -20.50
C ALA A 165 6.16 6.45 -19.95
N GLY A 166 6.97 5.49 -19.44
CA GLY A 166 8.35 5.71 -19.05
C GLY A 166 8.52 6.43 -17.71
N TRP A 167 7.70 6.10 -16.72
CA TRP A 167 7.82 6.65 -15.36
C TRP A 167 9.17 6.35 -14.72
N THR A 168 9.80 7.36 -14.10
CA THR A 168 11.15 7.26 -13.51
C THR A 168 11.20 7.63 -12.03
N GLU A 169 10.09 8.12 -11.46
CA GLU A 169 10.02 8.55 -10.07
C GLU A 169 9.87 7.36 -9.12
N GLY A 170 10.29 7.54 -7.88
CA GLY A 170 10.23 6.52 -6.84
C GLY A 170 8.83 6.32 -6.23
N TYR A 171 7.92 7.27 -6.41
CA TYR A 171 6.52 7.17 -5.96
C TYR A 171 5.59 6.66 -7.08
N CYS A 172 4.39 6.26 -6.69
CA CYS A 172 3.43 5.62 -7.59
C CYS A 172 2.91 6.59 -8.68
N PRO A 173 3.00 6.22 -9.97
CA PRO A 173 2.49 7.05 -11.07
C PRO A 173 0.96 7.17 -11.11
N ILE A 174 0.23 6.33 -10.38
CA ILE A 174 -1.24 6.39 -10.32
C ILE A 174 -1.70 7.33 -9.20
N CYS A 175 -1.27 7.09 -7.95
CA CYS A 175 -1.81 7.78 -6.78
C CYS A 175 -0.78 8.62 -5.99
N GLY A 176 0.51 8.60 -6.36
CA GLY A 176 1.54 9.40 -5.71
C GLY A 176 2.12 8.84 -4.41
N LYS A 177 1.55 7.75 -3.86
CA LYS A 177 2.09 7.15 -2.63
C LYS A 177 3.47 6.53 -2.86
N GLU A 178 4.29 6.57 -1.83
CA GLU A 178 5.60 5.92 -1.79
C GLU A 178 5.45 4.39 -1.68
N PRO A 179 6.38 3.61 -2.24
CA PRO A 179 6.36 2.16 -2.13
C PRO A 179 6.86 1.71 -0.75
N LYS A 180 6.29 0.62 -0.22
CA LYS A 180 6.80 -0.07 0.98
C LYS A 180 7.58 -1.34 0.64
N ILE A 181 7.30 -1.94 -0.52
CA ILE A 181 7.92 -3.18 -0.95
C ILE A 181 8.18 -3.17 -2.45
N GLY A 182 9.19 -3.91 -2.90
CA GLY A 182 9.49 -4.12 -4.30
C GLY A 182 9.84 -5.57 -4.59
N GLU A 183 10.03 -5.87 -5.86
CA GLU A 183 10.37 -7.21 -6.34
C GLU A 183 11.45 -7.14 -7.41
N ILE A 184 12.36 -8.10 -7.36
CA ILE A 184 13.32 -8.37 -8.43
C ILE A 184 12.74 -9.44 -9.33
N ARG A 185 12.60 -9.11 -10.61
CA ARG A 185 12.01 -9.98 -11.63
C ARG A 185 12.94 -10.18 -12.80
N GLU A 186 12.61 -11.15 -13.61
CA GLU A 186 13.32 -11.53 -14.84
C GLU A 186 14.78 -11.96 -14.58
N GLU A 187 15.40 -12.64 -15.50
CA GLU A 187 16.79 -13.14 -15.35
C GLU A 187 17.79 -11.97 -15.19
N GLU A 188 17.51 -10.82 -15.83
CA GLU A 188 18.33 -9.61 -15.73
C GLU A 188 18.23 -8.91 -14.38
N GLY A 189 17.36 -9.34 -13.49
CA GLY A 189 17.18 -8.76 -12.18
C GLY A 189 16.58 -7.36 -12.20
N ARG A 190 15.56 -7.13 -12.99
CA ARG A 190 14.84 -5.86 -13.04
C ARG A 190 14.06 -5.64 -11.77
N ARG A 191 14.16 -4.42 -11.23
CA ARG A 191 13.42 -4.01 -10.03
C ARG A 191 12.07 -3.43 -10.40
N PHE A 192 11.04 -3.90 -9.71
CA PHE A 192 9.70 -3.35 -9.72
C PHE A 192 9.34 -2.87 -8.31
N LEU A 193 8.74 -1.71 -8.20
CA LEU A 193 8.18 -1.18 -6.96
C LEU A 193 6.68 -1.45 -6.95
N PHE A 194 6.13 -1.66 -5.77
CA PHE A 194 4.72 -1.94 -5.55
C PHE A 194 4.08 -0.88 -4.68
N CYS A 195 2.94 -0.37 -5.12
CA CYS A 195 2.14 0.55 -4.35
C CYS A 195 1.11 -0.20 -3.50
N THR A 196 1.30 -0.23 -2.20
CA THR A 196 0.35 -0.83 -1.26
C THR A 196 -1.00 -0.09 -1.25
N GLN A 197 -1.05 1.17 -1.69
CA GLN A 197 -2.25 1.99 -1.75
C GLN A 197 -3.16 1.66 -2.95
N CYS A 198 -2.64 1.37 -4.14
CA CYS A 198 -3.46 1.13 -5.35
C CYS A 198 -3.17 -0.19 -6.05
N GLY A 199 -2.16 -0.95 -5.63
CA GLY A 199 -1.76 -2.22 -6.22
C GLY A 199 -1.03 -2.08 -7.56
N PHE A 200 -0.63 -0.88 -7.95
CA PHE A 200 0.12 -0.69 -9.16
C PHE A 200 1.60 -1.04 -8.96
N GLU A 201 2.17 -1.67 -9.96
CA GLU A 201 3.59 -2.01 -10.01
C GLU A 201 4.24 -1.26 -11.16
N TRP A 202 5.45 -0.71 -10.91
CA TRP A 202 6.20 -0.02 -11.95
C TRP A 202 7.68 -0.35 -11.90
N ARG A 203 8.29 -0.35 -13.07
CA ARG A 203 9.72 -0.57 -13.18
C ARG A 203 10.48 0.62 -12.61
N PHE A 204 11.51 0.35 -11.81
CA PHE A 204 12.39 1.35 -11.23
C PHE A 204 13.86 0.95 -11.36
N MET A 205 14.76 1.94 -11.34
CA MET A 205 16.19 1.67 -11.40
C MET A 205 16.67 0.86 -10.20
N ARG A 206 17.47 -0.19 -10.46
CA ARG A 206 17.92 -1.10 -9.39
C ARG A 206 18.87 -0.40 -8.41
N ILE A 207 19.74 0.46 -8.93
CA ILE A 207 20.75 1.21 -8.15
C ILE A 207 20.27 2.67 -8.09
N LYS A 208 19.17 2.88 -7.35
CA LYS A 208 18.61 4.19 -7.06
C LYS A 208 17.70 4.09 -5.83
N CYS A 209 17.83 5.02 -4.91
CA CYS A 209 16.90 5.14 -3.79
C CYS A 209 15.55 5.65 -4.28
N PRO A 210 14.43 4.98 -3.99
CA PRO A 210 13.10 5.45 -4.41
C PRO A 210 12.65 6.70 -3.65
N PHE A 211 13.22 6.99 -2.49
CA PHE A 211 12.79 8.08 -1.63
C PHE A 211 13.52 9.40 -1.91
N CYS A 212 14.85 9.39 -1.96
CA CYS A 212 15.65 10.61 -2.16
C CYS A 212 16.29 10.71 -3.56
N GLY A 213 16.14 9.67 -4.40
CA GLY A 213 16.71 9.66 -5.74
C GLY A 213 18.23 9.41 -5.79
N ASN A 214 18.88 9.13 -4.65
CA ASN A 214 20.31 8.86 -4.58
C ASN A 214 20.72 7.67 -5.47
N GLU A 215 21.79 7.83 -6.27
CA GLU A 215 22.37 6.82 -7.17
C GLU A 215 23.82 6.48 -6.81
N GLU A 216 24.35 7.05 -5.71
CA GLU A 216 25.72 6.81 -5.26
C GLU A 216 25.83 5.40 -4.66
N GLN A 217 26.51 4.50 -5.38
CA GLN A 217 26.58 3.08 -5.03
C GLN A 217 27.22 2.82 -3.65
N GLN A 218 28.11 3.70 -3.17
CA GLN A 218 28.80 3.52 -1.89
C GLN A 218 27.87 3.80 -0.70
N THR A 219 26.77 4.50 -0.92
CA THR A 219 25.77 4.85 0.10
C THR A 219 24.49 4.02 0.00
N LEU A 220 24.39 3.18 -1.03
CA LEU A 220 23.32 2.22 -1.20
C LEU A 220 23.81 0.83 -0.79
N ALA A 221 23.11 0.20 0.15
CA ALA A 221 23.45 -1.13 0.64
C ALA A 221 22.20 -2.00 0.75
N TYR A 222 22.38 -3.23 1.11
CA TYR A 222 21.29 -4.12 1.51
C TYR A 222 21.79 -5.12 2.55
N PHE A 223 20.87 -5.65 3.33
CA PHE A 223 21.09 -6.79 4.20
C PHE A 223 19.97 -7.81 4.05
N SER A 224 20.23 -9.04 4.48
CA SER A 224 19.29 -10.15 4.49
C SER A 224 19.52 -11.00 5.73
N ILE A 225 18.53 -11.81 6.09
CA ILE A 225 18.63 -12.78 7.19
C ILE A 225 19.11 -14.11 6.60
N GLU A 226 20.04 -14.77 7.26
CA GLU A 226 20.51 -16.11 6.88
C GLU A 226 19.34 -17.12 6.88
N GLY A 227 19.17 -17.83 5.78
CA GLY A 227 18.04 -18.75 5.56
C GLY A 227 16.81 -18.11 4.95
N GLU A 228 16.80 -16.79 4.73
CA GLU A 228 15.72 -16.03 4.08
C GLU A 228 16.17 -15.32 2.79
N GLU A 229 16.95 -16.01 1.96
CA GLU A 229 17.60 -15.42 0.77
C GLU A 229 16.62 -14.85 -0.27
N LYS A 230 15.32 -15.16 -0.13
CA LYS A 230 14.24 -14.60 -0.96
C LYS A 230 13.94 -13.13 -0.62
N TYR A 231 14.40 -12.65 0.53
CA TYR A 231 14.11 -11.33 1.03
C TYR A 231 15.39 -10.57 1.35
N ARG A 232 15.35 -9.29 1.11
CA ARG A 232 16.39 -8.37 1.54
C ARG A 232 15.78 -7.02 1.87
N VAL A 233 16.49 -6.24 2.66
CA VAL A 233 16.18 -4.86 2.97
C VAL A 233 17.20 -3.99 2.23
N ASP A 234 16.75 -3.28 1.19
CA ASP A 234 17.57 -2.29 0.48
C ASP A 234 17.54 -0.98 1.28
N VAL A 235 18.70 -0.44 1.64
CA VAL A 235 18.85 0.74 2.50
C VAL A 235 19.60 1.87 1.81
N CYS A 236 19.28 3.10 2.16
CA CYS A 236 19.96 4.29 1.70
C CYS A 236 20.61 5.04 2.87
N ASN A 237 21.94 5.12 2.88
CA ASN A 237 22.69 5.80 3.94
C ASN A 237 22.57 7.33 3.88
N GLU A 238 22.12 7.90 2.76
CA GLU A 238 21.88 9.34 2.62
C GLU A 238 20.59 9.80 3.31
N CYS A 239 19.46 9.15 3.01
CA CYS A 239 18.18 9.55 3.59
C CYS A 239 17.73 8.68 4.78
N LYS A 240 18.50 7.64 5.12
CA LYS A 240 18.24 6.71 6.23
C LYS A 240 16.91 5.95 6.10
N ARG A 241 16.43 5.76 4.88
CA ARG A 241 15.20 5.00 4.60
C ARG A 241 15.52 3.65 3.98
N TYR A 242 14.59 2.72 4.12
CA TYR A 242 14.69 1.37 3.58
C TYR A 242 13.48 0.98 2.74
N ILE A 243 13.63 -0.09 1.96
CA ILE A 243 12.52 -0.76 1.29
C ILE A 243 12.78 -2.27 1.29
N LYS A 244 11.77 -3.04 1.66
CA LYS A 244 11.79 -4.50 1.53
C LYS A 244 11.78 -4.90 0.06
N THR A 245 12.57 -5.89 -0.30
CA THR A 245 12.66 -6.37 -1.68
C THR A 245 12.59 -7.89 -1.70
N VAL A 246 11.67 -8.40 -2.51
CA VAL A 246 11.44 -9.83 -2.73
C VAL A 246 12.19 -10.28 -3.99
N ASP A 247 12.87 -11.43 -3.93
CA ASP A 247 13.55 -12.04 -5.07
C ASP A 247 13.17 -13.52 -5.20
N PHE A 248 12.15 -13.79 -6.01
CA PHE A 248 11.66 -15.15 -6.25
C PHE A 248 12.17 -15.77 -7.56
N ARG A 249 13.19 -15.19 -8.19
CA ARG A 249 13.72 -15.66 -9.48
C ARG A 249 14.24 -17.11 -9.44
N GLU A 250 14.75 -17.53 -8.30
CA GLU A 250 15.24 -18.91 -8.10
C GLU A 250 14.14 -19.88 -7.67
N THR A 251 12.91 -19.41 -7.54
CA THR A 251 11.78 -20.22 -7.13
C THR A 251 10.77 -20.35 -8.26
N LYS A 252 9.86 -21.33 -8.13
CA LYS A 252 8.69 -21.46 -9.03
C LYS A 252 7.46 -20.71 -8.51
N GLU A 253 7.62 -19.94 -7.46
CA GLU A 253 6.56 -19.20 -6.80
C GLU A 253 6.42 -17.81 -7.42
N GLU A 254 5.21 -17.29 -7.43
CA GLU A 254 4.92 -15.90 -7.76
C GLU A 254 4.70 -15.15 -6.44
N ALA A 255 5.35 -14.00 -6.27
CA ALA A 255 5.16 -13.16 -5.10
C ALA A 255 3.74 -12.56 -5.10
N ASN A 256 3.11 -12.51 -3.93
CA ASN A 256 1.94 -11.68 -3.70
C ASN A 256 2.33 -10.56 -2.75
N LEU A 257 2.63 -9.38 -3.28
CA LEU A 257 3.28 -8.30 -2.53
C LEU A 257 2.41 -7.72 -1.41
N ASP A 258 1.07 -7.81 -1.48
CA ASP A 258 0.19 -7.49 -0.35
C ASP A 258 0.41 -8.48 0.82
N VAL A 259 0.65 -9.76 0.52
CA VAL A 259 0.88 -10.80 1.54
C VAL A 259 2.33 -10.79 2.01
N GLU A 260 3.28 -10.62 1.07
CA GLU A 260 4.71 -10.58 1.39
C GLU A 260 5.04 -9.42 2.33
N ASP A 261 4.39 -8.26 2.18
CA ASP A 261 4.61 -7.10 3.05
C ASP A 261 4.29 -7.43 4.51
N ILE A 262 3.18 -8.10 4.78
CA ILE A 262 2.77 -8.53 6.12
C ILE A 262 3.60 -9.73 6.63
N ALA A 263 3.90 -10.69 5.76
CA ALA A 263 4.68 -11.87 6.13
C ALA A 263 6.14 -11.56 6.49
N THR A 264 6.62 -10.36 6.17
CA THR A 264 7.99 -9.90 6.39
C THR A 264 8.11 -8.71 7.35
N LEU A 265 7.16 -8.51 8.27
CA LEU A 265 7.20 -7.43 9.26
C LEU A 265 8.45 -7.46 10.17
N HIS A 266 9.03 -8.63 10.39
CA HIS A 266 10.30 -8.74 11.12
C HIS A 266 11.47 -8.03 10.43
N LEU A 267 11.40 -7.86 9.11
CA LEU A 267 12.41 -7.08 8.36
C LEU A 267 12.27 -5.58 8.59
N ASP A 268 11.03 -5.10 8.81
CA ASP A 268 10.79 -3.69 9.18
C ASP A 268 11.37 -3.42 10.57
N MET A 269 11.12 -4.32 11.52
CA MET A 269 11.69 -4.22 12.87
C MET A 269 13.22 -4.21 12.83
N LEU A 270 13.83 -5.10 12.03
CA LEU A 270 15.29 -5.15 11.88
C LEU A 270 15.83 -3.88 11.24
N ALA A 271 15.16 -3.33 10.22
CA ALA A 271 15.57 -2.08 9.59
C ALA A 271 15.55 -0.91 10.59
N ASN A 272 14.51 -0.82 11.42
CA ASN A 272 14.40 0.20 12.46
C ASN A 272 15.49 0.03 13.53
N GLU A 273 15.81 -1.20 13.96
CA GLU A 273 16.92 -1.48 14.87
C GLU A 273 18.27 -1.06 14.32
N GLU A 274 18.48 -1.18 13.00
CA GLU A 274 19.68 -0.73 12.29
C GLU A 274 19.69 0.79 11.99
N GLY A 275 18.62 1.52 12.37
CA GLY A 275 18.49 2.98 12.26
C GLY A 275 18.05 3.47 10.88
N TYR A 276 17.20 2.70 10.22
CA TYR A 276 16.52 3.08 8.96
C TYR A 276 15.01 3.15 9.17
N ASP A 277 14.37 4.17 8.55
CA ASP A 277 12.92 4.44 8.59
C ASP A 277 12.21 4.10 7.26
#